data_b0be44052fc4e83359b7791933110c80
#
_entry.id   b0be44052fc4e83359b7791933110c80
#
_cell.length_a   1.000
_cell.length_b   1.000
_cell.length_c   1.000
_cell.angle_alpha   90.00
_cell.angle_beta   90.00
_cell.angle_gamma   90.00
#
_symmetry.space_group_name_H-M   'P 1'
#
loop_
_entity.id
_entity.type
_entity.pdbx_description
1 polymer ?
#
loop_
_entity_poly.entity_id
_entity_poly.type
_entity_poly.pdbx_seq_one_letter_code
_entity_poly.pdbx_strand_id
1 'polypeptide(L)'
;MKKFLIKTSVFLLILWGLAWGLDYVISKGLLQMEDYRFMSWNEMQQGNINADIVIMGNSRGFSHFEPWTIDSICDVSTYCLGLGGYSITVEALKFNNYCLHNVKPKLIIQQIDYYTLRNDSAPHQHESEQYLPLIWDNRIHDELLRVGYTKMDLYCPLYRYWGYQMVIKNGILEFLGVKHYIRDPSKRGHHYERGEWNGTELAKMDTIHANLNPQGKEFFEQYMQDCVDNGIKVLLVNSPTYIGANLKTKGLDNVNRYFDSIAKVYDTEYWNYNENYELCNDTTNFCVSVHMNPKATHQFSIDFANRLKLHIDSLGLLK
;
A
#
# COMPACT_ATOMS: atom_id res chain seq x y z
N MET A 1 -21.73 -18.90 47.56
CA MET A 1 -21.82 -18.89 46.09
C MET A 1 -22.18 -17.53 45.51
N LYS A 2 -23.33 -16.91 45.82
CA LYS A 2 -23.75 -15.62 45.22
C LYS A 2 -22.70 -14.48 45.35
N LYS A 3 -22.15 -14.27 46.57
CA LYS A 3 -21.09 -13.26 46.81
C LYS A 3 -19.78 -13.51 46.04
N PHE A 4 -19.41 -14.79 45.84
CA PHE A 4 -18.25 -15.16 45.06
C PHE A 4 -18.48 -14.85 43.57
N LEU A 5 -19.61 -15.26 43.01
CA LEU A 5 -19.96 -14.97 41.62
C LEU A 5 -19.98 -13.47 41.34
N ILE A 6 -20.55 -12.65 42.24
CA ILE A 6 -20.56 -11.20 42.09
C ILE A 6 -19.12 -10.65 42.07
N LYS A 7 -18.27 -11.05 43.03
CA LYS A 7 -16.86 -10.59 43.06
C LYS A 7 -16.10 -10.99 41.81
N THR A 8 -16.27 -12.22 41.33
CA THR A 8 -15.64 -12.72 40.12
C THR A 8 -16.13 -11.95 38.88
N SER A 9 -17.43 -11.70 38.76
CA SER A 9 -17.98 -10.90 37.66
C SER A 9 -17.45 -9.47 37.66
N VAL A 10 -17.42 -8.82 38.84
CA VAL A 10 -16.84 -7.47 38.96
C VAL A 10 -15.34 -7.44 38.58
N PHE A 11 -14.58 -8.44 39.06
CA PHE A 11 -13.17 -8.56 38.69
C PHE A 11 -12.97 -8.72 37.18
N LEU A 12 -13.75 -9.60 36.52
CA LEU A 12 -13.68 -9.79 35.08
C LEU A 12 -14.09 -8.54 34.29
N LEU A 13 -15.09 -7.78 34.75
CA LEU A 13 -15.48 -6.51 34.14
C LEU A 13 -14.38 -5.46 34.26
N ILE A 14 -13.69 -5.39 35.40
CA ILE A 14 -12.53 -4.47 35.58
C ILE A 14 -11.40 -4.89 34.63
N LEU A 15 -11.06 -6.18 34.55
CA LEU A 15 -10.02 -6.67 33.63
C LEU A 15 -10.38 -6.37 32.18
N TRP A 16 -11.64 -6.55 31.79
CA TRP A 16 -12.13 -6.23 30.45
C TRP A 16 -12.01 -4.74 30.14
N GLY A 17 -12.38 -3.89 31.07
CA GLY A 17 -12.22 -2.43 30.95
C GLY A 17 -10.75 -2.00 30.85
N LEU A 18 -9.87 -2.60 31.66
CA LEU A 18 -8.41 -2.34 31.58
C LEU A 18 -7.82 -2.81 30.24
N ALA A 19 -8.26 -3.94 29.71
CA ALA A 19 -7.84 -4.45 28.42
C ALA A 19 -8.23 -3.49 27.28
N TRP A 20 -9.46 -2.94 27.31
CA TRP A 20 -9.87 -1.89 26.34
C TRP A 20 -9.09 -0.59 26.52
N GLY A 21 -8.81 -0.19 27.76
CA GLY A 21 -7.97 0.97 28.02
C GLY A 21 -6.55 0.83 27.44
N LEU A 22 -5.94 -0.35 27.63
CA LEU A 22 -4.62 -0.63 27.07
C LEU A 22 -4.66 -0.72 25.52
N ASP A 23 -5.68 -1.37 24.97
CA ASP A 23 -5.91 -1.42 23.54
C ASP A 23 -6.02 -0.01 22.92
N TYR A 24 -6.77 0.88 23.57
CA TYR A 24 -6.87 2.29 23.16
C TYR A 24 -5.52 3.01 23.22
N VAL A 25 -4.76 2.83 24.29
CA VAL A 25 -3.42 3.44 24.43
C VAL A 25 -2.49 3.00 23.32
N ILE A 26 -2.43 1.69 23.03
CA ILE A 26 -1.62 1.14 21.95
C ILE A 26 -2.06 1.73 20.60
N SER A 27 -3.35 1.66 20.30
CA SER A 27 -3.90 2.13 19.02
C SER A 27 -3.65 3.63 18.82
N LYS A 28 -3.86 4.45 19.85
CA LYS A 28 -3.63 5.90 19.77
C LYS A 28 -2.16 6.25 19.61
N GLY A 29 -1.26 5.51 20.22
CA GLY A 29 0.17 5.68 19.99
C GLY A 29 0.58 5.31 18.57
N LEU A 30 0.08 4.18 18.05
CA LEU A 30 0.35 3.77 16.66
C LEU A 30 -0.16 4.80 15.64
N LEU A 31 -1.31 5.44 15.89
CA LEU A 31 -1.84 6.53 15.05
C LEU A 31 -1.01 7.82 15.10
N GLN A 32 -0.03 7.93 16.00
CA GLN A 32 0.92 9.03 16.09
C GLN A 32 2.31 8.66 15.57
N MET A 33 2.51 7.40 15.21
CA MET A 33 3.81 6.87 14.79
C MET A 33 4.20 7.42 13.42
N GLU A 34 5.42 7.95 13.31
CA GLU A 34 5.97 8.57 12.09
C GLU A 34 6.88 7.60 11.28
N ASP A 35 6.92 6.32 11.62
CA ASP A 35 7.57 5.29 10.82
C ASP A 35 6.95 5.20 9.42
N TYR A 36 7.77 4.94 8.39
CA TYR A 36 7.31 4.93 6.99
C TYR A 36 6.12 4.01 6.74
N ARG A 37 5.97 2.91 7.50
CA ARG A 37 4.87 1.96 7.39
C ARG A 37 3.56 2.51 7.92
N PHE A 38 3.60 3.25 9.03
CA PHE A 38 2.42 3.85 9.67
C PHE A 38 2.07 5.22 9.11
N MET A 39 3.08 5.98 8.68
CA MET A 39 2.94 7.39 8.31
C MET A 39 1.83 7.61 7.28
N SER A 40 1.83 6.86 6.18
CA SER A 40 0.83 7.05 5.13
C SER A 40 -0.60 6.74 5.59
N TRP A 41 -0.77 5.74 6.47
CA TRP A 41 -2.05 5.44 7.08
C TRP A 41 -2.49 6.54 8.05
N ASN A 42 -1.57 7.04 8.87
CA ASN A 42 -1.85 8.07 9.86
C ASN A 42 -2.20 9.41 9.22
N GLU A 43 -1.47 9.83 8.19
CA GLU A 43 -1.78 11.04 7.42
C GLU A 43 -3.13 10.96 6.72
N MET A 44 -3.41 9.80 6.14
CA MET A 44 -4.69 9.50 5.50
C MET A 44 -5.84 9.61 6.51
N GLN A 45 -5.72 9.01 7.70
CA GLN A 45 -6.72 9.08 8.77
C GLN A 45 -6.97 10.50 9.28
N GLN A 46 -5.94 11.34 9.25
CA GLN A 46 -6.03 12.73 9.66
C GLN A 46 -6.60 13.67 8.58
N GLY A 47 -6.83 13.16 7.35
CA GLY A 47 -7.30 13.96 6.23
C GLY A 47 -6.26 14.95 5.69
N ASN A 48 -4.96 14.65 5.85
CA ASN A 48 -3.87 15.58 5.55
C ASN A 48 -3.25 15.39 4.15
N ILE A 49 -3.64 14.37 3.39
CA ILE A 49 -3.00 14.07 2.11
C ILE A 49 -3.50 14.98 1.00
N ASN A 50 -4.79 14.95 0.67
CA ASN A 50 -5.45 15.84 -0.29
C ASN A 50 -4.66 16.11 -1.59
N ALA A 51 -4.11 15.06 -2.21
CA ALA A 51 -3.28 15.17 -3.41
C ALA A 51 -4.13 15.13 -4.70
N ASP A 52 -3.66 15.80 -5.76
CA ASP A 52 -4.27 15.69 -7.11
C ASP A 52 -4.07 14.29 -7.69
N ILE A 53 -2.88 13.72 -7.44
CA ILE A 53 -2.47 12.39 -7.90
C ILE A 53 -2.09 11.52 -6.70
N VAL A 54 -2.64 10.32 -6.64
CA VAL A 54 -2.26 9.32 -5.65
C VAL A 54 -1.62 8.12 -6.34
N ILE A 55 -0.45 7.70 -5.84
CA ILE A 55 0.21 6.48 -6.31
C ILE A 55 -0.17 5.34 -5.38
N MET A 56 -0.80 4.31 -5.94
CA MET A 56 -1.17 3.07 -5.26
C MET A 56 -0.28 1.92 -5.74
N GLY A 57 -0.27 0.83 -5.02
CA GLY A 57 0.46 -0.38 -5.37
C GLY A 57 1.26 -0.97 -4.22
N ASN A 58 2.03 -2.00 -4.54
CA ASN A 58 2.91 -2.69 -3.59
C ASN A 58 4.24 -1.94 -3.36
N SER A 59 5.31 -2.65 -2.98
CA SER A 59 6.64 -2.06 -2.73
C SER A 59 7.18 -1.24 -3.92
N ARG A 60 6.86 -1.62 -5.15
CA ARG A 60 7.26 -0.85 -6.34
C ARG A 60 6.45 0.43 -6.50
N GLY A 61 5.19 0.43 -6.05
CA GLY A 61 4.39 1.65 -5.98
C GLY A 61 5.02 2.70 -5.09
N PHE A 62 5.51 2.30 -3.90
CA PHE A 62 6.07 3.28 -2.96
C PHE A 62 7.55 3.59 -3.16
N SER A 63 8.31 2.77 -3.92
CA SER A 63 9.76 2.96 -4.08
C SER A 63 10.23 3.38 -5.48
N HIS A 64 9.38 3.24 -6.52
CA HIS A 64 9.80 3.51 -7.91
C HIS A 64 9.38 4.89 -8.42
N PHE A 65 8.50 5.60 -7.73
CA PHE A 65 7.99 6.89 -8.18
C PHE A 65 8.31 7.97 -7.15
N GLU A 66 9.01 9.02 -7.56
CA GLU A 66 9.28 10.17 -6.70
C GLU A 66 8.17 11.21 -6.83
N PRO A 67 7.32 11.40 -5.78
CA PRO A 67 6.23 12.37 -5.86
C PRO A 67 6.70 13.79 -6.18
N TRP A 68 7.79 14.25 -5.57
CA TRP A 68 8.32 15.62 -5.80
C TRP A 68 8.85 15.84 -7.22
N THR A 69 9.37 14.80 -7.89
CA THR A 69 9.80 14.88 -9.29
C THR A 69 8.58 14.99 -10.21
N ILE A 70 7.54 14.21 -9.93
CA ILE A 70 6.25 14.27 -10.65
C ILE A 70 5.63 15.64 -10.46
N ASP A 71 5.56 16.14 -9.23
CA ASP A 71 5.01 17.47 -8.92
C ASP A 71 5.70 18.58 -9.68
N SER A 72 7.05 18.57 -9.68
CA SER A 72 7.85 19.59 -10.34
C SER A 72 7.66 19.62 -11.86
N ILE A 73 7.48 18.45 -12.50
CA ILE A 73 7.35 18.35 -13.97
C ILE A 73 5.92 18.57 -14.41
N CYS A 74 4.94 18.04 -13.67
CA CYS A 74 3.53 18.07 -14.04
C CYS A 74 2.76 19.25 -13.46
N ASP A 75 3.35 20.02 -12.52
CA ASP A 75 2.71 21.12 -11.77
C ASP A 75 1.45 20.62 -11.01
N VAL A 76 1.64 19.61 -10.20
CA VAL A 76 0.58 18.92 -9.45
C VAL A 76 1.01 18.64 -8.01
N SER A 77 0.09 18.13 -7.19
CA SER A 77 0.40 17.53 -5.91
C SER A 77 0.26 16.01 -5.98
N THR A 78 1.33 15.28 -5.69
CA THR A 78 1.33 13.81 -5.71
C THR A 78 1.63 13.25 -4.33
N TYR A 79 0.97 12.17 -3.96
CA TYR A 79 1.26 11.42 -2.73
C TYR A 79 1.32 9.91 -2.99
N CYS A 80 2.28 9.23 -2.36
CA CYS A 80 2.45 7.79 -2.49
C CYS A 80 1.77 7.05 -1.33
N LEU A 81 0.81 6.20 -1.66
CA LEU A 81 0.11 5.30 -0.73
C LEU A 81 0.53 3.83 -0.92
N GLY A 82 1.42 3.54 -1.87
CA GLY A 82 1.98 2.18 -2.04
C GLY A 82 2.67 1.70 -0.77
N LEU A 83 2.76 0.39 -0.57
CA LEU A 83 3.49 -0.20 0.54
C LEU A 83 3.89 -1.65 0.28
N GLY A 84 5.03 -2.06 0.89
CA GLY A 84 5.62 -3.37 0.67
C GLY A 84 4.67 -4.53 0.96
N GLY A 85 4.67 -5.54 0.07
CA GLY A 85 3.92 -6.78 0.25
C GLY A 85 2.41 -6.68 0.04
N TYR A 86 1.87 -5.52 -0.35
CA TYR A 86 0.43 -5.36 -0.56
C TYR A 86 -0.05 -6.09 -1.82
N SER A 87 -1.19 -6.76 -1.69
CA SER A 87 -2.05 -7.21 -2.79
C SER A 87 -3.20 -6.24 -2.96
N ILE A 88 -3.95 -6.39 -4.03
CA ILE A 88 -5.12 -5.55 -4.32
C ILE A 88 -6.14 -5.53 -3.17
N THR A 89 -6.25 -6.59 -2.39
CA THR A 89 -7.16 -6.67 -1.25
C THR A 89 -6.89 -5.58 -0.22
N VAL A 90 -5.61 -5.36 0.14
CA VAL A 90 -5.21 -4.32 1.09
C VAL A 90 -5.16 -2.94 0.41
N GLU A 91 -4.79 -2.89 -0.86
CA GLU A 91 -4.79 -1.64 -1.63
C GLU A 91 -6.21 -1.08 -1.72
N ALA A 92 -7.23 -1.91 -1.99
CA ALA A 92 -8.63 -1.51 -2.00
C ALA A 92 -9.11 -1.01 -0.61
N LEU A 93 -8.73 -1.68 0.48
CA LEU A 93 -8.98 -1.19 1.83
C LEU A 93 -8.38 0.20 2.05
N LYS A 94 -7.13 0.40 1.61
CA LYS A 94 -6.42 1.68 1.74
C LYS A 94 -7.08 2.77 0.92
N PHE A 95 -7.50 2.46 -0.31
CA PHE A 95 -8.24 3.37 -1.18
C PHE A 95 -9.57 3.81 -0.55
N ASN A 96 -10.37 2.86 -0.07
CA ASN A 96 -11.66 3.15 0.55
C ASN A 96 -11.49 4.02 1.79
N ASN A 97 -10.49 3.71 2.63
CA ASN A 97 -10.16 4.54 3.78
C ASN A 97 -9.66 5.94 3.39
N TYR A 98 -8.89 6.06 2.30
CA TYR A 98 -8.51 7.38 1.77
C TYR A 98 -9.74 8.20 1.37
N CYS A 99 -10.66 7.63 0.64
CA CYS A 99 -11.87 8.31 0.18
C CYS A 99 -12.81 8.75 1.31
N LEU A 100 -12.72 8.10 2.48
CA LEU A 100 -13.51 8.48 3.66
C LEU A 100 -12.97 9.74 4.36
N HIS A 101 -11.68 10.01 4.27
CA HIS A 101 -11.01 11.01 5.09
C HIS A 101 -10.40 12.17 4.29
N ASN A 102 -10.13 11.99 3.01
CA ASN A 102 -9.41 12.95 2.18
C ASN A 102 -10.22 13.40 0.96
N VAL A 103 -9.82 14.51 0.36
CA VAL A 103 -10.32 14.91 -0.96
C VAL A 103 -9.93 13.84 -1.97
N LYS A 104 -10.88 13.41 -2.79
CA LYS A 104 -10.64 12.40 -3.82
C LYS A 104 -9.62 12.91 -4.83
N PRO A 105 -8.62 12.10 -5.23
CA PRO A 105 -7.67 12.50 -6.24
C PRO A 105 -8.32 12.55 -7.61
N LYS A 106 -7.77 13.32 -8.52
CA LYS A 106 -8.22 13.36 -9.92
C LYS A 106 -7.70 12.13 -10.70
N LEU A 107 -6.51 11.65 -10.31
CA LEU A 107 -5.86 10.51 -10.95
C LEU A 107 -5.24 9.58 -9.90
N ILE A 108 -5.41 8.30 -10.09
CA ILE A 108 -4.62 7.26 -9.41
C ILE A 108 -3.62 6.67 -10.40
N ILE A 109 -2.35 6.68 -10.04
CA ILE A 109 -1.32 5.88 -10.69
C ILE A 109 -1.30 4.54 -9.95
N GLN A 110 -1.91 3.52 -10.53
CA GLN A 110 -1.95 2.18 -9.97
C GLN A 110 -0.76 1.37 -10.47
N GLN A 111 0.26 1.24 -9.64
CA GLN A 111 1.33 0.31 -9.94
C GLN A 111 0.80 -1.12 -9.86
N ILE A 112 1.06 -1.90 -10.89
CA ILE A 112 0.61 -3.28 -11.02
C ILE A 112 1.74 -4.20 -11.43
N ASP A 113 1.61 -5.46 -11.05
CA ASP A 113 2.48 -6.56 -11.46
C ASP A 113 1.79 -7.91 -11.26
N TYR A 114 2.52 -9.02 -11.41
CA TYR A 114 1.99 -10.35 -11.16
C TYR A 114 1.60 -10.60 -9.69
N TYR A 115 2.12 -9.78 -8.77
CA TYR A 115 1.83 -9.86 -7.33
C TYR A 115 0.49 -9.21 -6.97
N THR A 116 0.07 -8.21 -7.74
CA THR A 116 -1.15 -7.42 -7.49
C THR A 116 -2.39 -8.30 -7.32
N LEU A 117 -2.53 -9.33 -8.15
CA LEU A 117 -3.69 -10.22 -8.14
C LEU A 117 -3.52 -11.42 -7.19
N ARG A 118 -2.53 -11.41 -6.33
CA ARG A 118 -2.35 -12.46 -5.34
C ARG A 118 -3.51 -12.44 -4.35
N ASN A 119 -4.00 -13.61 -4.00
CA ASN A 119 -4.96 -13.76 -2.91
C ASN A 119 -4.22 -13.88 -1.59
N ASP A 120 -4.10 -12.79 -0.88
CA ASP A 120 -3.67 -12.78 0.51
C ASP A 120 -4.92 -12.79 1.39
N SER A 121 -5.57 -13.95 1.45
CA SER A 121 -6.77 -14.18 2.26
C SER A 121 -6.54 -14.13 3.78
N ALA A 122 -5.35 -13.73 4.22
CA ALA A 122 -5.02 -13.59 5.62
C ALA A 122 -4.46 -12.18 5.88
N PRO A 123 -5.22 -11.29 6.49
CA PRO A 123 -4.79 -9.93 6.83
C PRO A 123 -3.62 -9.90 7.81
N HIS A 124 -3.32 -11.02 8.46
CA HIS A 124 -2.20 -11.18 9.41
C HIS A 124 -0.87 -11.59 8.75
N GLN A 125 -0.83 -11.66 7.41
CA GLN A 125 0.39 -11.95 6.67
C GLN A 125 0.98 -10.65 6.14
N HIS A 126 2.13 -10.24 6.29
CA HIS A 126 2.82 -9.06 5.75
C HIS A 126 2.32 -7.69 6.27
N GLU A 127 3.03 -7.19 7.27
CA GLU A 127 2.93 -5.79 7.73
C GLU A 127 1.50 -5.31 8.07
N SER A 128 0.61 -6.24 8.45
CA SER A 128 -0.77 -5.94 8.82
C SER A 128 -0.90 -5.04 10.06
N GLU A 129 0.15 -4.93 10.85
CA GLU A 129 0.21 -4.09 12.04
C GLU A 129 -0.12 -2.62 11.75
N GLN A 130 0.08 -2.14 10.53
CA GLN A 130 -0.09 -0.74 10.15
C GLN A 130 -1.55 -0.28 10.21
N TYR A 131 -2.49 -1.16 9.93
CA TYR A 131 -3.92 -0.84 9.93
C TYR A 131 -4.69 -1.44 11.12
N LEU A 132 -3.99 -2.13 12.06
CA LEU A 132 -4.63 -2.60 13.31
C LEU A 132 -5.31 -1.47 14.12
N PRO A 133 -4.75 -0.23 14.18
CA PRO A 133 -5.41 0.87 14.88
C PRO A 133 -6.71 1.35 14.25
N LEU A 134 -6.95 1.05 12.97
CA LEU A 134 -8.14 1.51 12.22
C LEU A 134 -9.44 0.91 12.73
N ILE A 135 -9.36 -0.15 13.52
CA ILE A 135 -10.52 -0.80 14.14
C ILE A 135 -11.38 0.17 14.98
N TRP A 136 -10.84 1.28 15.41
CA TRP A 136 -11.56 2.33 16.12
C TRP A 136 -12.41 3.21 15.20
N ASP A 137 -12.29 3.05 13.87
CA ASP A 137 -13.15 3.69 12.89
C ASP A 137 -14.21 2.71 12.39
N ASN A 138 -15.43 2.83 12.90
CA ASN A 138 -16.54 1.94 12.56
C ASN A 138 -16.91 1.97 11.07
N ARG A 139 -16.54 3.04 10.34
CA ARG A 139 -16.87 3.19 8.92
C ARG A 139 -16.14 2.19 8.02
N ILE A 140 -15.02 1.64 8.49
CA ILE A 140 -14.24 0.65 7.73
C ILE A 140 -14.39 -0.78 8.26
N HIS A 141 -15.28 -1.03 9.24
CA HIS A 141 -15.43 -2.37 9.82
C HIS A 141 -15.83 -3.42 8.79
N ASP A 142 -16.75 -3.10 7.89
CA ASP A 142 -17.17 -4.03 6.83
C ASP A 142 -16.02 -4.35 5.88
N GLU A 143 -15.19 -3.35 5.54
CA GLU A 143 -13.99 -3.54 4.74
C GLU A 143 -12.94 -4.40 5.47
N LEU A 144 -12.75 -4.18 6.77
CA LEU A 144 -11.85 -5.02 7.56
C LEU A 144 -12.32 -6.48 7.58
N LEU A 145 -13.62 -6.72 7.73
CA LEU A 145 -14.20 -8.08 7.65
C LEU A 145 -14.02 -8.67 6.24
N ARG A 146 -14.19 -7.87 5.19
CA ARG A 146 -14.02 -8.30 3.79
C ARG A 146 -12.57 -8.74 3.51
N VAL A 147 -11.58 -8.05 4.05
CA VAL A 147 -10.17 -8.42 3.91
C VAL A 147 -9.71 -9.51 4.88
N GLY A 148 -10.64 -10.10 5.66
CA GLY A 148 -10.41 -11.31 6.45
C GLY A 148 -10.21 -11.11 7.95
N TYR A 149 -10.39 -9.87 8.49
CA TYR A 149 -10.51 -9.68 9.93
C TYR A 149 -11.74 -10.39 10.48
N THR A 150 -11.68 -10.84 11.71
CA THR A 150 -12.77 -11.52 12.39
C THR A 150 -13.46 -10.59 13.38
N LYS A 151 -14.66 -10.97 13.83
CA LYS A 151 -15.32 -10.26 14.93
C LYS A 151 -14.50 -10.27 16.23
N MET A 152 -13.63 -11.27 16.42
CA MET A 152 -12.71 -11.30 17.55
C MET A 152 -11.67 -10.17 17.45
N ASP A 153 -11.15 -9.91 16.27
CA ASP A 153 -10.22 -8.79 16.04
C ASP A 153 -10.91 -7.46 16.31
N LEU A 154 -12.17 -7.31 15.91
CA LEU A 154 -12.91 -6.07 16.05
C LEU A 154 -13.39 -5.81 17.49
N TYR A 155 -13.84 -6.83 18.21
CA TYR A 155 -14.58 -6.65 19.46
C TYR A 155 -13.94 -7.27 20.70
N CYS A 156 -12.80 -7.98 20.55
CA CYS A 156 -12.05 -8.49 21.70
C CYS A 156 -10.78 -7.64 21.90
N PRO A 157 -10.67 -6.91 23.02
CA PRO A 157 -9.53 -6.02 23.24
C PRO A 157 -8.24 -6.81 23.25
N LEU A 158 -7.19 -6.21 22.67
CA LEU A 158 -5.83 -6.73 22.54
C LEU A 158 -5.68 -7.97 21.65
N TYR A 159 -6.77 -8.61 21.20
CA TYR A 159 -6.70 -9.84 20.42
C TYR A 159 -5.95 -9.65 19.11
N ARG A 160 -6.21 -8.56 18.37
CA ARG A 160 -5.52 -8.23 17.12
C ARG A 160 -4.04 -7.93 17.26
N TYR A 161 -3.58 -7.59 18.47
CA TYR A 161 -2.17 -7.34 18.77
C TYR A 161 -1.41 -8.59 19.21
N TRP A 162 -2.09 -9.74 19.25
CA TRP A 162 -1.47 -11.01 19.63
C TRP A 162 -0.30 -11.36 18.70
N GLY A 163 0.89 -11.56 19.28
CA GLY A 163 2.11 -11.83 18.52
C GLY A 163 2.93 -10.59 18.13
N TYR A 164 2.40 -9.38 18.26
CA TYR A 164 3.04 -8.13 17.84
C TYR A 164 3.67 -7.36 19.02
N GLN A 165 4.57 -8.00 19.79
CA GLN A 165 5.15 -7.40 21.01
C GLN A 165 5.84 -6.05 20.75
N MET A 166 6.57 -5.92 19.63
CA MET A 166 7.25 -4.67 19.28
C MET A 166 6.26 -3.56 18.92
N VAL A 167 5.18 -3.90 18.23
CA VAL A 167 4.10 -2.96 17.90
C VAL A 167 3.41 -2.46 19.17
N ILE A 168 3.10 -3.35 20.12
CA ILE A 168 2.53 -3.00 21.43
C ILE A 168 3.46 -2.03 22.16
N LYS A 169 4.76 -2.38 22.27
CA LYS A 169 5.77 -1.54 22.94
C LYS A 169 5.83 -0.16 22.28
N ASN A 170 5.95 -0.11 20.97
CA ASN A 170 6.08 1.13 20.22
C ASN A 170 4.83 2.00 20.38
N GLY A 171 3.64 1.41 20.29
CA GLY A 171 2.38 2.12 20.50
C GLY A 171 2.28 2.76 21.88
N ILE A 172 2.69 2.03 22.94
CA ILE A 172 2.70 2.58 24.31
C ILE A 172 3.72 3.73 24.42
N LEU A 173 4.92 3.59 23.86
CA LEU A 173 5.97 4.60 23.94
C LEU A 173 5.57 5.88 23.18
N GLU A 174 5.02 5.74 21.97
CA GLU A 174 4.51 6.88 21.19
C GLU A 174 3.37 7.60 21.92
N PHE A 175 2.44 6.85 22.54
CA PHE A 175 1.38 7.45 23.36
C PHE A 175 1.93 8.25 24.54
N LEU A 176 3.05 7.83 25.13
CA LEU A 176 3.74 8.53 26.20
C LEU A 176 4.65 9.67 25.71
N GLY A 177 4.67 9.95 24.40
CA GLY A 177 5.48 11.00 23.80
C GLY A 177 6.94 10.64 23.57
N VAL A 178 7.30 9.36 23.69
CA VAL A 178 8.66 8.85 23.36
C VAL A 178 8.70 8.52 21.87
N LYS A 179 9.11 9.49 21.05
CA LYS A 179 9.19 9.32 19.60
C LYS A 179 10.48 8.59 19.19
N HIS A 180 10.31 7.53 18.38
CA HIS A 180 11.43 6.73 17.85
C HIS A 180 11.77 7.07 16.41
N TYR A 181 10.85 7.67 15.67
CA TYR A 181 10.99 8.00 14.27
C TYR A 181 10.64 9.46 14.04
N ILE A 182 11.41 10.13 13.20
CA ILE A 182 11.14 11.50 12.77
C ILE A 182 10.72 11.44 11.30
N ARG A 183 9.55 11.97 11.04
CA ARG A 183 8.98 12.09 9.71
C ARG A 183 9.82 13.04 8.85
N ASP A 184 10.01 12.66 7.59
CA ASP A 184 10.37 13.57 6.52
C ASP A 184 9.14 13.85 5.63
N PRO A 185 8.41 14.95 5.86
CA PRO A 185 7.21 15.27 5.10
C PRO A 185 7.46 15.46 3.61
N SER A 186 8.71 15.81 3.24
CA SER A 186 9.09 16.00 1.83
C SER A 186 8.99 14.71 1.02
N LYS A 187 9.06 13.56 1.67
CA LYS A 187 8.98 12.25 1.01
C LYS A 187 7.57 11.88 0.54
N ARG A 188 6.53 12.51 1.05
CA ARG A 188 5.15 12.31 0.61
C ARG A 188 4.77 10.82 0.45
N GLY A 189 5.09 10.01 1.44
CA GLY A 189 4.83 8.57 1.45
C GLY A 189 5.82 7.72 0.68
N HIS A 190 6.75 8.29 -0.06
CA HIS A 190 7.79 7.56 -0.79
C HIS A 190 8.90 7.07 0.14
N HIS A 191 9.46 5.91 -0.19
CA HIS A 191 10.62 5.35 0.48
C HIS A 191 11.56 4.70 -0.54
N TYR A 192 12.84 5.07 -0.51
CA TYR A 192 13.82 4.43 -1.37
C TYR A 192 14.23 3.07 -0.83
N GLU A 193 14.21 2.08 -1.70
CA GLU A 193 14.97 0.86 -1.46
C GLU A 193 16.46 1.14 -1.62
N ARG A 194 17.27 0.61 -0.71
CA ARG A 194 18.71 0.85 -0.68
C ARG A 194 19.47 -0.47 -0.71
N GLY A 195 20.59 -0.46 -1.37
CA GLY A 195 21.48 -1.59 -1.51
C GLY A 195 22.19 -1.59 -2.84
N GLU A 196 23.22 -2.42 -2.94
CA GLU A 196 23.90 -2.74 -4.17
C GLU A 196 23.60 -4.18 -4.54
N TRP A 197 23.22 -4.41 -5.78
CA TRP A 197 22.88 -5.72 -6.28
C TRP A 197 23.75 -6.07 -7.49
N ASN A 198 24.34 -7.26 -7.45
CA ASN A 198 25.25 -7.75 -8.49
C ASN A 198 24.65 -8.88 -9.34
N GLY A 199 23.35 -9.18 -9.15
CA GLY A 199 22.67 -10.19 -9.93
C GLY A 199 22.97 -11.65 -9.55
N THR A 200 23.85 -11.94 -8.59
CA THR A 200 24.27 -13.31 -8.26
C THR A 200 23.13 -14.15 -7.69
N GLU A 201 22.15 -13.54 -7.05
CA GLU A 201 20.99 -14.23 -6.49
C GLU A 201 20.07 -14.81 -7.56
N LEU A 202 20.04 -14.21 -8.74
CA LEU A 202 19.23 -14.71 -9.86
C LEU A 202 19.60 -16.15 -10.28
N ALA A 203 20.87 -16.51 -10.18
CA ALA A 203 21.31 -17.88 -10.52
C ALA A 203 20.67 -18.94 -9.60
N LYS A 204 20.37 -18.54 -8.35
CA LYS A 204 19.79 -19.40 -7.31
C LYS A 204 18.27 -19.27 -7.22
N MET A 205 17.68 -18.29 -7.90
CA MET A 205 16.25 -18.01 -7.87
C MET A 205 15.49 -19.08 -8.66
N ASP A 206 14.50 -19.68 -8.04
CA ASP A 206 13.59 -20.60 -8.69
C ASP A 206 12.72 -19.90 -9.74
N THR A 207 12.17 -20.67 -10.66
CA THR A 207 11.19 -20.13 -11.62
C THR A 207 9.93 -19.67 -10.89
N ILE A 208 9.59 -18.41 -11.01
CA ILE A 208 8.34 -17.85 -10.52
C ILE A 208 7.22 -18.17 -11.52
N HIS A 209 6.06 -18.53 -11.02
CA HIS A 209 4.84 -18.71 -11.83
C HIS A 209 3.87 -17.58 -11.51
N ALA A 210 3.76 -16.65 -12.45
CA ALA A 210 2.76 -15.58 -12.38
C ALA A 210 1.38 -16.15 -12.71
N ASN A 211 0.52 -16.20 -11.72
CA ASN A 211 -0.83 -16.74 -11.85
C ASN A 211 -1.88 -15.63 -11.69
N LEU A 212 -2.90 -15.68 -12.53
CA LEU A 212 -4.09 -14.84 -12.39
C LEU A 212 -5.03 -15.50 -11.37
N ASN A 213 -4.98 -15.05 -10.12
CA ASN A 213 -5.88 -15.54 -9.09
C ASN A 213 -7.31 -15.02 -9.35
N PRO A 214 -8.34 -15.90 -9.44
CA PRO A 214 -9.71 -15.48 -9.73
C PRO A 214 -10.27 -14.46 -8.71
N GLN A 215 -10.02 -14.67 -7.43
CA GLN A 215 -10.49 -13.77 -6.38
C GLN A 215 -9.73 -12.43 -6.41
N GLY A 216 -8.42 -12.46 -6.69
CA GLY A 216 -7.63 -11.24 -6.90
C GLY A 216 -8.13 -10.43 -8.08
N LYS A 217 -8.56 -11.08 -9.17
CA LYS A 217 -9.20 -10.41 -10.31
C LYS A 217 -10.51 -9.75 -9.91
N GLU A 218 -11.38 -10.45 -9.20
CA GLU A 218 -12.65 -9.92 -8.72
C GLU A 218 -12.43 -8.68 -7.84
N PHE A 219 -11.49 -8.73 -6.89
CA PHE A 219 -11.12 -7.57 -6.08
C PHE A 219 -10.58 -6.41 -6.91
N PHE A 220 -9.76 -6.70 -7.93
CA PHE A 220 -9.20 -5.66 -8.78
C PHE A 220 -10.28 -4.99 -9.65
N GLU A 221 -11.17 -5.77 -10.22
CA GLU A 221 -12.29 -5.27 -11.03
C GLU A 221 -13.26 -4.43 -10.17
N GLN A 222 -13.54 -4.86 -8.93
CA GLN A 222 -14.33 -4.06 -8.00
C GLN A 222 -13.61 -2.75 -7.64
N TYR A 223 -12.31 -2.79 -7.35
CA TYR A 223 -11.52 -1.59 -7.09
C TYR A 223 -11.54 -0.60 -8.26
N MET A 224 -11.41 -1.09 -9.51
CA MET A 224 -11.53 -0.26 -10.71
C MET A 224 -12.91 0.37 -10.82
N GLN A 225 -13.98 -0.39 -10.53
CA GLN A 225 -15.34 0.12 -10.52
C GLN A 225 -15.53 1.17 -9.42
N ASP A 226 -15.00 0.92 -8.21
CA ASP A 226 -15.03 1.88 -7.11
C ASP A 226 -14.34 3.21 -7.49
N CYS A 227 -13.24 3.17 -8.23
CA CYS A 227 -12.59 4.37 -8.76
C CYS A 227 -13.52 5.13 -9.72
N VAL A 228 -14.15 4.44 -10.67
CA VAL A 228 -15.11 5.04 -11.62
C VAL A 228 -16.28 5.67 -10.88
N ASP A 229 -16.89 4.95 -9.94
CA ASP A 229 -18.04 5.42 -9.15
C ASP A 229 -17.69 6.65 -8.30
N ASN A 230 -16.43 6.79 -7.93
CA ASN A 230 -15.91 7.97 -7.25
C ASN A 230 -15.47 9.10 -8.20
N GLY A 231 -15.57 8.92 -9.52
CA GLY A 231 -15.17 9.90 -10.53
C GLY A 231 -13.64 10.05 -10.65
N ILE A 232 -12.88 9.05 -10.25
CA ILE A 232 -11.42 9.06 -10.24
C ILE A 232 -10.92 8.35 -11.48
N LYS A 233 -10.01 8.99 -12.24
CA LYS A 233 -9.30 8.33 -13.34
C LYS A 233 -8.18 7.44 -12.79
N VAL A 234 -7.91 6.33 -13.47
CA VAL A 234 -6.83 5.41 -13.10
C VAL A 234 -5.87 5.29 -14.29
N LEU A 235 -4.57 5.23 -14.02
CA LEU A 235 -3.53 4.87 -14.98
C LEU A 235 -2.84 3.62 -14.46
N LEU A 236 -2.88 2.53 -15.22
CA LEU A 236 -2.22 1.28 -14.84
C LEU A 236 -0.75 1.32 -15.28
N VAL A 237 0.17 1.06 -14.35
CA VAL A 237 1.61 1.14 -14.62
C VAL A 237 2.34 -0.09 -14.10
N ASN A 238 3.02 -0.82 -14.98
CA ASN A 238 3.98 -1.85 -14.59
C ASN A 238 5.38 -1.22 -14.63
N SER A 239 5.90 -0.81 -13.49
CA SER A 239 7.18 -0.14 -13.35
C SER A 239 8.36 -1.08 -13.63
N PRO A 240 9.58 -0.58 -13.93
CA PRO A 240 10.73 -1.37 -14.35
C PRO A 240 11.12 -2.45 -13.33
N THR A 241 11.48 -3.63 -13.83
CA THR A 241 12.19 -4.69 -13.12
C THR A 241 13.36 -5.16 -13.95
N TYR A 242 14.36 -5.78 -13.32
CA TYR A 242 15.50 -6.32 -14.07
C TYR A 242 15.03 -7.42 -15.04
N ILE A 243 15.48 -7.33 -16.29
CA ILE A 243 15.05 -8.26 -17.34
C ILE A 243 15.31 -9.74 -17.00
N GLY A 244 16.41 -10.03 -16.30
CA GLY A 244 16.72 -11.39 -15.85
C GLY A 244 15.68 -11.98 -14.88
N ALA A 245 15.01 -11.15 -14.08
CA ALA A 245 13.90 -11.59 -13.22
C ALA A 245 12.65 -11.89 -14.05
N ASN A 246 12.37 -11.06 -15.05
CA ASN A 246 11.24 -11.27 -15.97
C ASN A 246 11.41 -12.59 -16.76
N LEU A 247 12.62 -12.89 -17.21
CA LEU A 247 12.92 -14.15 -17.91
C LEU A 247 12.74 -15.39 -17.02
N LYS A 248 12.88 -15.24 -15.70
CA LYS A 248 12.62 -16.31 -14.72
C LYS A 248 11.15 -16.39 -14.28
N THR A 249 10.30 -15.47 -14.73
CA THR A 249 8.88 -15.43 -14.36
C THR A 249 8.03 -15.92 -15.53
N LYS A 250 7.45 -17.11 -15.39
CA LYS A 250 6.53 -17.68 -16.39
C LYS A 250 5.13 -17.10 -16.21
N GLY A 251 4.43 -16.89 -17.32
CA GLY A 251 3.02 -16.43 -17.32
C GLY A 251 2.86 -14.91 -17.31
N LEU A 252 3.92 -14.12 -17.41
CA LEU A 252 3.84 -12.65 -17.48
C LEU A 252 2.98 -12.16 -18.65
N ASP A 253 3.06 -12.83 -19.82
CA ASP A 253 2.23 -12.48 -20.99
C ASP A 253 0.73 -12.58 -20.69
N ASN A 254 0.32 -13.55 -19.87
CA ASN A 254 -1.08 -13.67 -19.46
C ASN A 254 -1.49 -12.54 -18.53
N VAL A 255 -0.59 -12.15 -17.60
CA VAL A 255 -0.79 -11.03 -16.68
C VAL A 255 -0.89 -9.72 -17.46
N ASN A 256 0.05 -9.46 -18.37
CA ASN A 256 0.05 -8.26 -19.20
C ASN A 256 -1.22 -8.17 -20.07
N ARG A 257 -1.64 -9.27 -20.70
CA ARG A 257 -2.89 -9.31 -21.47
C ARG A 257 -4.13 -9.04 -20.62
N TYR A 258 -4.15 -9.54 -19.38
CA TYR A 258 -5.24 -9.25 -18.47
C TYR A 258 -5.32 -7.76 -18.16
N PHE A 259 -4.21 -7.12 -17.76
CA PHE A 259 -4.22 -5.69 -17.46
C PHE A 259 -4.50 -4.81 -18.69
N ASP A 260 -4.01 -5.20 -19.87
CA ASP A 260 -4.38 -4.54 -21.12
C ASP A 260 -5.89 -4.65 -21.40
N SER A 261 -6.50 -5.80 -21.12
CA SER A 261 -7.94 -5.98 -21.26
C SER A 261 -8.73 -5.13 -20.26
N ILE A 262 -8.29 -5.05 -19.02
CA ILE A 262 -8.89 -4.19 -17.99
C ILE A 262 -8.78 -2.70 -18.37
N ALA A 263 -7.63 -2.28 -18.87
CA ALA A 263 -7.45 -0.90 -19.32
C ALA A 263 -8.49 -0.52 -20.40
N LYS A 264 -8.75 -1.42 -21.33
CA LYS A 264 -9.80 -1.23 -22.37
C LYS A 264 -11.22 -1.18 -21.80
N VAL A 265 -11.53 -2.05 -20.82
CA VAL A 265 -12.87 -2.09 -20.19
C VAL A 265 -13.17 -0.80 -19.46
N TYR A 266 -12.18 -0.23 -18.78
CA TYR A 266 -12.33 0.97 -17.93
C TYR A 266 -11.90 2.27 -18.62
N ASP A 267 -11.69 2.26 -19.93
CA ASP A 267 -11.29 3.43 -20.73
C ASP A 267 -10.08 4.15 -20.13
N THR A 268 -9.02 3.37 -19.88
CA THR A 268 -7.75 3.86 -19.37
C THR A 268 -6.55 3.29 -20.14
N GLU A 269 -5.34 3.70 -19.79
CA GLU A 269 -4.12 3.19 -20.39
C GLU A 269 -3.39 2.22 -19.45
N TYR A 270 -2.67 1.28 -20.06
CA TYR A 270 -1.71 0.41 -19.40
C TYR A 270 -0.31 0.70 -19.92
N TRP A 271 0.59 1.18 -19.07
CA TRP A 271 1.98 1.46 -19.40
C TRP A 271 2.89 0.38 -18.82
N ASN A 272 3.42 -0.46 -19.71
CA ASN A 272 4.35 -1.51 -19.34
C ASN A 272 5.80 -1.08 -19.60
N TYR A 273 6.54 -0.77 -18.54
CA TYR A 273 7.97 -0.38 -18.62
C TYR A 273 8.92 -1.58 -18.55
N ASN A 274 8.41 -2.81 -18.55
CA ASN A 274 9.25 -4.02 -18.63
C ASN A 274 9.51 -4.46 -20.07
N GLU A 275 8.95 -3.75 -21.04
CA GLU A 275 9.16 -3.99 -22.47
C GLU A 275 10.03 -2.90 -23.08
N ASN A 276 11.24 -3.26 -23.52
CA ASN A 276 12.15 -2.37 -24.26
C ASN A 276 12.58 -1.09 -23.52
N TYR A 277 12.59 -1.10 -22.19
CA TYR A 277 13.06 0.03 -21.41
C TYR A 277 14.50 -0.21 -20.93
N GLU A 278 15.43 0.70 -21.28
CA GLU A 278 16.86 0.51 -21.09
C GLU A 278 17.27 0.25 -19.64
N LEU A 279 16.61 0.90 -18.67
CA LEU A 279 16.91 0.70 -17.25
C LEU A 279 16.78 -0.76 -16.82
N CYS A 280 15.92 -1.55 -17.47
CA CYS A 280 15.70 -2.96 -17.14
C CYS A 280 16.90 -3.86 -17.47
N ASN A 281 17.85 -3.41 -18.29
CA ASN A 281 18.92 -4.25 -18.82
C ASN A 281 20.21 -4.22 -17.98
N ASP A 282 20.32 -3.31 -17.01
CA ASP A 282 21.53 -3.11 -16.22
C ASP A 282 21.26 -3.38 -14.74
N THR A 283 21.97 -4.37 -14.18
CA THR A 283 21.88 -4.73 -12.75
C THR A 283 22.24 -3.58 -11.83
N THR A 284 23.10 -2.65 -12.27
CA THR A 284 23.51 -1.49 -11.47
C THR A 284 22.40 -0.49 -11.21
N ASN A 285 21.25 -0.62 -11.88
CA ASN A 285 20.04 0.16 -11.64
C ASN A 285 19.16 -0.37 -10.51
N PHE A 286 19.51 -1.54 -9.94
CA PHE A 286 18.67 -2.22 -8.99
C PHE A 286 19.40 -2.47 -7.66
N CYS A 287 18.64 -2.49 -6.57
CA CYS A 287 19.10 -2.95 -5.26
C CYS A 287 18.72 -4.40 -4.99
N VAL A 288 17.69 -4.90 -5.65
CA VAL A 288 17.31 -6.31 -5.83
C VAL A 288 16.61 -6.45 -7.18
N SER A 289 16.41 -7.66 -7.65
CA SER A 289 15.91 -7.92 -9.03
C SER A 289 14.62 -7.20 -9.44
N VAL A 290 13.81 -6.77 -8.49
CA VAL A 290 12.50 -6.12 -8.71
C VAL A 290 12.41 -4.68 -8.18
N HIS A 291 13.43 -4.20 -7.46
CA HIS A 291 13.43 -2.85 -6.91
C HIS A 291 14.60 -2.04 -7.46
N MET A 292 14.28 -0.88 -8.04
CA MET A 292 15.28 0.08 -8.48
C MET A 292 15.99 0.73 -7.28
N ASN A 293 17.26 1.06 -7.48
CA ASN A 293 17.99 1.90 -6.53
C ASN A 293 17.63 3.38 -6.69
N PRO A 294 18.03 4.27 -5.76
CA PRO A 294 17.64 5.68 -5.80
C PRO A 294 17.98 6.40 -7.11
N LYS A 295 19.14 6.08 -7.73
CA LYS A 295 19.55 6.69 -8.99
C LYS A 295 18.61 6.33 -10.13
N ALA A 296 18.29 5.05 -10.27
CA ALA A 296 17.40 4.57 -11.33
C ALA A 296 15.95 5.00 -11.06
N THR A 297 15.50 5.03 -9.80
CA THR A 297 14.20 5.59 -9.41
C THR A 297 14.06 7.05 -9.84
N HIS A 298 15.09 7.87 -9.61
CA HIS A 298 15.08 9.28 -10.04
C HIS A 298 14.97 9.41 -11.55
N GLN A 299 15.80 8.67 -12.31
CA GLN A 299 15.75 8.70 -13.79
C GLN A 299 14.38 8.23 -14.30
N PHE A 300 13.87 7.13 -13.77
CA PHE A 300 12.55 6.62 -14.14
C PHE A 300 11.44 7.64 -13.82
N SER A 301 11.51 8.29 -12.66
CA SER A 301 10.53 9.29 -12.27
C SER A 301 10.49 10.49 -13.21
N ILE A 302 11.66 10.92 -13.74
CA ILE A 302 11.74 11.98 -14.76
C ILE A 302 11.08 11.51 -16.06
N ASP A 303 11.45 10.33 -16.58
CA ASP A 303 10.93 9.80 -17.83
C ASP A 303 9.41 9.56 -17.75
N PHE A 304 8.96 8.99 -16.62
CA PHE A 304 7.55 8.77 -16.31
C PHE A 304 6.77 10.09 -16.24
N ALA A 305 7.29 11.09 -15.50
CA ALA A 305 6.60 12.36 -15.32
C ALA A 305 6.49 13.15 -16.62
N ASN A 306 7.50 13.12 -17.49
CA ASN A 306 7.41 13.75 -18.82
C ASN A 306 6.31 13.11 -19.69
N ARG A 307 6.18 11.79 -19.67
CA ARG A 307 5.09 11.09 -20.36
C ARG A 307 3.74 11.38 -19.71
N LEU A 308 3.69 11.38 -18.37
CA LEU A 308 2.49 11.64 -17.59
C LEU A 308 1.94 13.04 -17.87
N LYS A 309 2.79 14.06 -17.97
CA LYS A 309 2.38 15.42 -18.30
C LYS A 309 1.59 15.50 -19.60
N LEU A 310 2.10 14.84 -20.66
CA LEU A 310 1.41 14.79 -21.95
C LEU A 310 0.05 14.08 -21.84
N HIS A 311 -0.01 13.02 -21.04
CA HIS A 311 -1.24 12.27 -20.80
C HIS A 311 -2.29 13.11 -20.04
N ILE A 312 -1.89 13.77 -18.95
CA ILE A 312 -2.76 14.65 -18.14
C ILE A 312 -3.29 15.80 -18.99
N ASP A 313 -2.43 16.44 -19.79
CA ASP A 313 -2.80 17.54 -20.68
C ASP A 313 -3.81 17.08 -21.72
N SER A 314 -3.65 15.87 -22.28
CA SER A 314 -4.59 15.30 -23.26
C SER A 314 -5.97 15.01 -22.68
N LEU A 315 -6.04 14.66 -21.39
CA LEU A 315 -7.29 14.39 -20.68
C LEU A 315 -7.95 15.65 -20.10
N GLY A 316 -7.24 16.79 -20.08
CA GLY A 316 -7.73 18.01 -19.46
C GLY A 316 -8.00 17.90 -17.95
N LEU A 317 -7.31 16.98 -17.28
CA LEU A 317 -7.62 16.58 -15.89
C LEU A 317 -7.28 17.66 -14.84
N LEU A 318 -6.36 18.56 -15.15
CA LEU A 318 -5.75 19.46 -14.16
C LEU A 318 -5.87 20.96 -14.54
N LYS A 319 -6.77 21.28 -15.43
CA LYS A 319 -7.11 22.67 -15.82
C LYS A 319 -8.15 23.27 -14.91
#